data_357a7f3666d077bdf4c681c3c3b26249
#
_entry.id   357a7f3666d077bdf4c681c3c3b26249
#
_cell.length_a   1.000
_cell.length_b   1.000
_cell.length_c   1.000
_cell.angle_alpha   90.00
_cell.angle_beta   90.00
_cell.angle_gamma   90.00
#
_symmetry.space_group_name_H-M   'P 1'
#
loop_
_entity.id
_entity.type
_entity.pdbx_description
1 polymer ?
#
loop_
_entity_poly.entity_id
_entity_poly.type
_entity_poly.pdbx_seq_one_letter_code
_entity_poly.pdbx_strand_id
1 'polypeptide(L)'
;MEQIKEYEYVDLGLPSGLKWAKCNVGAEKETDYGYYFQWGDIEDKSNANCTWESYKYCNGSYDTLTKYNNNSLFGTVDNKIILDTKDDAATHIMGGDWRMPTMADFQELINKRYTFKEWIEDYNGTGVSGRKITSKTNGNSIFIPAAGFCYGGLVLDAGSDGYVWSSSLGVAGPSTAWYLCFDSSIILMYCSSGGRCYGFTVRGVMD
;
A
#
# COMPACT_ATOMS: atom_id res chain seq x y z
N MET A 1 15.55 -18.69 -19.99
CA MET A 1 14.95 -18.91 -18.65
C MET A 1 14.96 -17.55 -17.97
N GLU A 2 13.81 -16.94 -17.81
CA GLU A 2 13.69 -15.74 -16.97
C GLU A 2 14.10 -16.15 -15.56
N GLN A 3 15.05 -15.42 -14.96
CA GLN A 3 15.38 -15.58 -13.55
C GLN A 3 14.15 -15.10 -12.75
N ILE A 4 13.52 -16.00 -12.00
CA ILE A 4 12.49 -15.63 -11.04
C ILE A 4 13.19 -14.78 -9.99
N LYS A 5 12.85 -13.49 -9.93
CA LYS A 5 13.36 -12.58 -8.90
C LYS A 5 12.81 -13.05 -7.56
N GLU A 6 13.68 -13.50 -6.67
CA GLU A 6 13.31 -13.86 -5.31
C GLU A 6 13.22 -12.59 -4.46
N TYR A 7 12.08 -12.37 -3.83
CA TYR A 7 11.86 -11.21 -2.96
C TYR A 7 12.11 -11.59 -1.50
N GLU A 8 12.97 -10.83 -0.82
CA GLU A 8 13.22 -11.02 0.60
C GLU A 8 11.99 -10.65 1.43
N TYR A 9 11.78 -11.42 2.50
CA TYR A 9 10.71 -11.19 3.46
C TYR A 9 11.22 -11.19 4.90
N VAL A 10 10.41 -10.66 5.79
CA VAL A 10 10.60 -10.69 7.23
C VAL A 10 9.40 -11.38 7.88
N ASP A 11 9.67 -12.44 8.62
CA ASP A 11 8.71 -13.04 9.53
C ASP A 11 8.72 -12.24 10.84
N LEU A 12 7.61 -11.56 11.11
CA LEU A 12 7.43 -10.78 12.34
C LEU A 12 6.83 -11.62 13.48
N GLY A 13 6.55 -12.91 13.27
CA GLY A 13 5.91 -13.78 14.25
C GLY A 13 4.54 -13.25 14.70
N LEU A 14 3.78 -12.66 13.78
CA LEU A 14 2.43 -12.18 14.01
C LEU A 14 1.45 -13.37 14.08
N PRO A 15 0.30 -13.24 14.76
CA PRO A 15 -0.67 -14.32 14.90
C PRO A 15 -1.15 -14.94 13.59
N SER A 16 -1.25 -14.15 12.51
CA SER A 16 -1.61 -14.64 11.17
C SER A 16 -0.55 -15.55 10.55
N GLY A 17 0.72 -15.43 10.97
CA GLY A 17 1.86 -16.10 10.33
C GLY A 17 2.34 -15.40 9.04
N LEU A 18 1.71 -14.29 8.63
CA LEU A 18 2.08 -13.54 7.43
C LEU A 18 3.52 -13.06 7.45
N LYS A 19 4.19 -13.23 6.34
CA LYS A 19 5.52 -12.72 6.07
C LYS A 19 5.39 -11.43 5.25
N TRP A 20 6.13 -10.42 5.66
CA TRP A 20 6.09 -9.09 5.04
C TRP A 20 7.28 -8.90 4.13
N ALA A 21 7.07 -8.42 2.92
CA ALA A 21 8.16 -8.06 2.03
C ALA A 21 9.10 -7.07 2.72
N LYS A 22 10.41 -7.27 2.55
CA LYS A 22 11.43 -6.40 3.12
C LYS A 22 11.40 -4.99 2.52
N CYS A 23 11.07 -4.89 1.22
CA CYS A 23 11.00 -3.64 0.45
C CYS A 23 9.60 -3.38 -0.09
N ASN A 24 9.28 -2.14 -0.46
CA ASN A 24 8.09 -1.83 -1.24
C ASN A 24 8.16 -2.49 -2.63
N VAL A 25 7.00 -2.71 -3.26
CA VAL A 25 6.94 -3.19 -4.66
C VAL A 25 7.70 -2.23 -5.57
N GLY A 26 8.59 -2.77 -6.41
CA GLY A 26 9.45 -1.99 -7.29
C GLY A 26 10.74 -1.44 -6.65
N ALA A 27 10.93 -1.61 -5.34
CA ALA A 27 12.13 -1.21 -4.62
C ALA A 27 13.19 -2.33 -4.58
N GLU A 28 14.46 -1.96 -4.51
CA GLU A 28 15.60 -2.88 -4.31
C GLU A 28 16.12 -2.85 -2.88
N LYS A 29 15.95 -1.72 -2.20
CA LYS A 29 16.40 -1.50 -0.81
C LYS A 29 15.22 -1.07 0.05
N GLU A 30 15.33 -1.28 1.36
CA GLU A 30 14.32 -0.87 2.34
C GLU A 30 14.03 0.64 2.32
N THR A 31 15.00 1.43 1.90
CA THR A 31 14.95 2.89 1.83
C THR A 31 14.41 3.44 0.51
N ASP A 32 14.30 2.60 -0.52
CA ASP A 32 13.73 3.02 -1.79
C ASP A 32 12.20 3.13 -1.65
N TYR A 33 11.63 4.16 -2.22
CA TYR A 33 10.17 4.39 -2.14
C TYR A 33 9.38 3.32 -2.90
N GLY A 34 9.96 2.74 -3.97
CA GLY A 34 9.29 1.80 -4.86
C GLY A 34 8.35 2.50 -5.84
N TYR A 35 7.45 1.72 -6.43
CA TYR A 35 6.47 2.22 -7.38
C TYR A 35 5.23 2.78 -6.69
N TYR A 36 4.56 3.71 -7.38
CA TYR A 36 3.27 4.26 -6.97
C TYR A 36 2.16 3.66 -7.85
N PHE A 37 1.05 3.27 -7.24
CA PHE A 37 -0.08 2.65 -7.93
C PHE A 37 -1.37 3.39 -7.60
N GLN A 38 -2.19 3.67 -8.61
CA GLN A 38 -3.61 3.93 -8.36
C GLN A 38 -4.26 2.62 -7.87
N TRP A 39 -5.25 2.69 -6.99
CA TRP A 39 -5.78 1.48 -6.34
C TRP A 39 -6.36 0.47 -7.35
N GLY A 40 -5.84 -0.75 -7.34
CA GLY A 40 -6.18 -1.80 -8.29
C GLY A 40 -5.48 -1.68 -9.65
N ASP A 41 -4.55 -0.73 -9.82
CA ASP A 41 -3.67 -0.70 -10.96
C ASP A 41 -2.40 -1.52 -10.69
N ILE A 42 -1.84 -2.08 -11.74
CA ILE A 42 -0.64 -2.93 -11.71
C ILE A 42 0.56 -2.29 -12.41
N GLU A 43 0.35 -1.13 -12.99
CA GLU A 43 1.40 -0.34 -13.66
C GLU A 43 1.94 0.73 -12.71
N ASP A 44 3.26 0.95 -12.78
CA ASP A 44 3.91 2.05 -12.05
C ASP A 44 3.41 3.41 -12.53
N LYS A 45 2.99 4.24 -11.58
CA LYS A 45 2.50 5.61 -11.81
C LYS A 45 3.46 6.68 -11.26
N SER A 46 4.70 6.36 -10.96
CA SER A 46 5.68 7.28 -10.37
C SER A 46 5.87 8.57 -11.19
N ASN A 47 5.68 8.48 -12.51
CA ASN A 47 5.78 9.61 -13.45
C ASN A 47 4.45 9.90 -14.18
N ALA A 48 3.33 9.41 -13.65
CA ALA A 48 2.02 9.52 -14.28
C ALA A 48 1.12 10.53 -13.57
N ASN A 49 0.12 11.02 -14.29
CA ASN A 49 -0.91 11.88 -13.74
C ASN A 49 -1.94 11.05 -12.96
N CYS A 50 -1.75 10.88 -11.64
CA CYS A 50 -2.66 10.13 -10.78
C CYS A 50 -3.90 10.94 -10.45
N THR A 51 -4.88 10.99 -11.36
CA THR A 51 -6.16 11.69 -11.23
C THR A 51 -7.32 10.77 -11.60
N TRP A 52 -8.55 11.23 -11.41
CA TRP A 52 -9.74 10.46 -11.82
C TRP A 52 -9.81 10.26 -13.33
N GLU A 53 -9.33 11.20 -14.12
CA GLU A 53 -9.29 11.12 -15.58
C GLU A 53 -8.35 9.99 -16.05
N SER A 54 -7.30 9.68 -15.29
CA SER A 54 -6.33 8.62 -15.59
C SER A 54 -6.65 7.30 -14.90
N TYR A 55 -7.65 7.26 -14.00
CA TYR A 55 -7.96 6.07 -13.20
C TYR A 55 -8.71 5.04 -14.02
N LYS A 56 -8.15 3.82 -14.14
CA LYS A 56 -8.65 2.79 -15.05
C LYS A 56 -10.06 2.22 -14.73
N TYR A 57 -10.52 2.37 -13.48
CA TYR A 57 -11.81 1.84 -13.03
C TYR A 57 -12.89 2.91 -12.87
N CYS A 58 -12.84 3.97 -13.67
CA CYS A 58 -13.91 4.93 -13.83
C CYS A 58 -13.95 5.50 -15.26
N ASN A 59 -14.95 6.27 -15.57
CA ASN A 59 -15.09 7.03 -16.82
C ASN A 59 -14.75 8.52 -16.58
N GLY A 60 -13.60 8.79 -15.94
CA GLY A 60 -13.07 10.13 -15.72
C GLY A 60 -13.54 10.84 -14.45
N SER A 61 -14.40 10.21 -13.62
CA SER A 61 -14.90 10.82 -12.37
C SER A 61 -15.11 9.75 -11.27
N TYR A 62 -15.05 10.19 -10.01
CA TYR A 62 -15.24 9.36 -8.83
C TYR A 62 -16.63 8.71 -8.73
N ASP A 63 -17.63 9.27 -9.40
CA ASP A 63 -19.03 8.82 -9.44
C ASP A 63 -19.38 8.03 -10.71
N THR A 64 -18.39 7.70 -11.53
CA THR A 64 -18.54 6.92 -12.77
C THR A 64 -17.75 5.61 -12.74
N LEU A 65 -17.71 4.96 -11.57
CA LEU A 65 -16.92 3.75 -11.34
C LEU A 65 -17.43 2.58 -12.19
N THR A 66 -16.49 1.80 -12.71
CA THR A 66 -16.76 0.63 -13.56
C THR A 66 -16.48 -0.70 -12.85
N LYS A 67 -15.75 -0.66 -11.71
CA LYS A 67 -15.40 -1.86 -10.93
C LYS A 67 -15.16 -1.51 -9.45
N TYR A 68 -15.32 -2.53 -8.58
CA TYR A 68 -15.19 -2.40 -7.12
C TYR A 68 -16.15 -1.34 -6.55
N ASN A 69 -17.41 -1.49 -6.87
CA ASN A 69 -18.45 -0.57 -6.50
C ASN A 69 -19.65 -1.30 -5.88
N ASN A 70 -20.06 -0.89 -4.70
CA ASN A 70 -21.20 -1.43 -3.96
C ASN A 70 -22.37 -0.43 -3.83
N ASN A 71 -22.32 0.70 -4.56
CA ASN A 71 -23.33 1.75 -4.49
C ASN A 71 -23.63 2.31 -5.89
N SER A 72 -24.86 2.17 -6.35
CA SER A 72 -25.32 2.59 -7.69
C SER A 72 -25.19 4.10 -7.96
N LEU A 73 -25.03 4.93 -6.93
CA LEU A 73 -24.79 6.37 -7.08
C LEU A 73 -23.37 6.67 -7.61
N PHE A 74 -22.47 5.67 -7.62
CA PHE A 74 -21.09 5.81 -8.05
C PHE A 74 -20.78 5.07 -9.36
N GLY A 75 -21.77 4.56 -10.07
CA GLY A 75 -21.60 3.88 -11.35
C GLY A 75 -22.00 2.41 -11.33
N THR A 76 -21.29 1.56 -12.09
CA THR A 76 -21.61 0.12 -12.21
C THR A 76 -21.33 -0.63 -10.92
N VAL A 77 -22.34 -1.34 -10.40
CA VAL A 77 -22.23 -2.13 -9.15
C VAL A 77 -21.75 -3.56 -9.45
N ASP A 78 -20.68 -4.00 -8.81
CA ASP A 78 -20.20 -5.38 -8.84
C ASP A 78 -20.06 -6.02 -7.45
N ASN A 79 -20.29 -5.22 -6.38
CA ASN A 79 -20.23 -5.61 -4.97
C ASN A 79 -18.87 -6.20 -4.52
N LYS A 80 -17.81 -6.02 -5.29
CA LYS A 80 -16.46 -6.45 -4.91
C LYS A 80 -15.85 -5.45 -3.93
N ILE A 81 -15.38 -5.96 -2.80
CA ILE A 81 -14.78 -5.16 -1.71
C ILE A 81 -13.30 -5.46 -1.47
N ILE A 82 -12.74 -6.41 -2.19
CA ILE A 82 -11.31 -6.78 -2.19
C ILE A 82 -10.86 -6.86 -3.65
N LEU A 83 -9.62 -6.46 -3.94
CA LEU A 83 -9.03 -6.57 -5.27
C LEU A 83 -9.00 -8.03 -5.75
N ASP A 84 -9.36 -8.24 -7.01
CA ASP A 84 -9.10 -9.50 -7.70
C ASP A 84 -7.57 -9.67 -7.87
N THR A 85 -7.07 -10.90 -7.87
CA THR A 85 -5.65 -11.21 -8.03
C THR A 85 -4.99 -10.53 -9.24
N LYS A 86 -5.71 -10.40 -10.35
CA LYS A 86 -5.22 -9.73 -11.57
C LYS A 86 -5.07 -8.20 -11.46
N ASP A 87 -5.63 -7.60 -10.41
CA ASP A 87 -5.61 -6.17 -10.13
C ASP A 87 -4.78 -5.86 -8.87
N ASP A 88 -4.08 -6.87 -8.35
CA ASP A 88 -3.19 -6.78 -7.21
C ASP A 88 -1.75 -6.54 -7.68
N ALA A 89 -1.21 -5.36 -7.38
CA ALA A 89 0.13 -4.95 -7.84
C ALA A 89 1.25 -5.84 -7.26
N ALA A 90 1.11 -6.31 -6.01
CA ALA A 90 2.10 -7.21 -5.43
C ALA A 90 2.08 -8.57 -6.12
N THR A 91 0.90 -9.16 -6.34
CA THR A 91 0.77 -10.41 -7.09
C THR A 91 1.33 -10.29 -8.50
N HIS A 92 1.03 -9.18 -9.20
CA HIS A 92 1.47 -8.99 -10.58
C HIS A 92 2.99 -8.86 -10.71
N ILE A 93 3.62 -8.07 -9.84
CA ILE A 93 5.04 -7.71 -9.97
C ILE A 93 5.94 -8.72 -9.27
N MET A 94 5.54 -9.18 -8.09
CA MET A 94 6.35 -10.10 -7.29
C MET A 94 6.09 -11.57 -7.64
N GLY A 95 4.89 -11.89 -8.12
CA GLY A 95 4.50 -13.26 -8.50
C GLY A 95 4.36 -14.21 -7.32
N GLY A 96 4.22 -15.52 -7.60
CA GLY A 96 4.08 -16.55 -6.56
C GLY A 96 2.89 -16.30 -5.63
N ASP A 97 3.12 -16.44 -4.33
CA ASP A 97 2.10 -16.27 -3.29
C ASP A 97 2.03 -14.83 -2.74
N TRP A 98 2.76 -13.89 -3.35
CA TRP A 98 2.72 -12.50 -2.96
C TRP A 98 1.38 -11.84 -3.31
N ARG A 99 0.87 -11.05 -2.38
CA ARG A 99 -0.36 -10.24 -2.54
C ARG A 99 -0.25 -8.90 -1.80
N MET A 100 -1.10 -7.97 -2.12
CA MET A 100 -1.30 -6.78 -1.29
C MET A 100 -1.94 -7.19 0.05
N PRO A 101 -1.54 -6.56 1.17
CA PRO A 101 -2.19 -6.78 2.45
C PRO A 101 -3.63 -6.26 2.42
N THR A 102 -4.51 -6.95 3.13
CA THR A 102 -5.85 -6.46 3.44
C THR A 102 -5.79 -5.38 4.54
N MET A 103 -6.90 -4.70 4.77
CA MET A 103 -7.06 -3.81 5.92
C MET A 103 -6.81 -4.53 7.25
N ALA A 104 -7.26 -5.78 7.37
CA ALA A 104 -7.08 -6.59 8.58
C ALA A 104 -5.60 -6.95 8.82
N ASP A 105 -4.84 -7.27 7.77
CA ASP A 105 -3.41 -7.57 7.85
C ASP A 105 -2.63 -6.36 8.39
N PHE A 106 -2.93 -5.16 7.88
CA PHE A 106 -2.34 -3.94 8.41
C PHE A 106 -2.78 -3.64 9.85
N GLN A 107 -4.04 -3.87 10.20
CA GLN A 107 -4.50 -3.70 11.59
C GLN A 107 -3.75 -4.62 12.55
N GLU A 108 -3.45 -5.85 12.13
CA GLU A 108 -2.59 -6.75 12.91
C GLU A 108 -1.16 -6.21 13.01
N LEU A 109 -0.56 -5.79 11.88
CA LEU A 109 0.79 -5.23 11.82
C LEU A 109 0.96 -4.05 12.78
N ILE A 110 0.00 -3.12 12.80
CA ILE A 110 0.10 -1.92 13.65
C ILE A 110 -0.50 -2.09 15.05
N ASN A 111 -0.98 -3.28 15.41
CA ASN A 111 -1.53 -3.54 16.73
C ASN A 111 -0.43 -3.44 17.80
N LYS A 112 -0.63 -2.52 18.76
CA LYS A 112 0.30 -2.28 19.88
C LYS A 112 0.57 -3.51 20.75
N ARG A 113 -0.26 -4.53 20.67
CA ARG A 113 -0.04 -5.80 21.36
C ARG A 113 1.12 -6.58 20.76
N TYR A 114 1.30 -6.51 19.43
CA TYR A 114 2.23 -7.34 18.69
C TYR A 114 3.49 -6.61 18.25
N THR A 115 3.42 -5.28 18.03
CA THR A 115 4.54 -4.51 17.49
C THR A 115 4.78 -3.18 18.21
N PHE A 116 6.04 -2.75 18.16
CA PHE A 116 6.44 -1.35 18.39
C PHE A 116 6.50 -0.62 17.05
N LYS A 117 6.21 0.67 17.04
CA LYS A 117 6.24 1.52 15.85
C LYS A 117 6.97 2.81 16.18
N GLU A 118 8.12 3.00 15.54
CA GLU A 118 8.99 4.14 15.76
C GLU A 118 9.11 4.96 14.48
N TRP A 119 9.09 6.27 14.60
CA TRP A 119 9.52 7.14 13.52
C TRP A 119 11.06 7.21 13.53
N ILE A 120 11.66 7.03 12.38
CA ILE A 120 13.11 7.16 12.18
C ILE A 120 13.33 8.28 11.17
N GLU A 121 14.07 9.33 11.57
CA GLU A 121 14.38 10.47 10.70
C GLU A 121 15.43 10.13 9.64
N ASP A 122 16.37 9.27 10.02
CA ASP A 122 17.50 8.88 9.17
C ASP A 122 17.77 7.38 9.36
N TYR A 123 17.09 6.56 8.54
CA TYR A 123 17.25 5.11 8.63
C TYR A 123 18.63 4.65 8.17
N ASN A 124 19.42 4.13 9.10
CA ASN A 124 20.78 3.61 8.87
C ASN A 124 21.76 4.63 8.21
N GLY A 125 21.57 5.93 8.43
CA GLY A 125 22.46 6.97 7.87
C GLY A 125 22.23 7.24 6.37
N THR A 126 21.05 6.93 5.86
CA THR A 126 20.71 7.08 4.43
C THR A 126 20.01 8.39 4.09
N GLY A 127 19.62 9.16 5.11
CA GLY A 127 18.82 10.37 4.95
C GLY A 127 17.32 10.09 4.67
N VAL A 128 16.88 8.83 4.75
CA VAL A 128 15.48 8.45 4.48
C VAL A 128 14.73 8.28 5.79
N SER A 129 13.65 9.04 5.94
CA SER A 129 12.72 8.95 7.06
C SER A 129 11.61 7.93 6.82
N GLY A 130 10.99 7.42 7.89
CA GLY A 130 9.88 6.48 7.79
C GLY A 130 9.54 5.80 9.12
N ARG A 131 8.71 4.77 9.04
CA ARG A 131 8.31 3.97 10.19
C ARG A 131 9.05 2.64 10.25
N LYS A 132 9.75 2.40 11.36
CA LYS A 132 10.25 1.09 11.74
C LYS A 132 9.21 0.38 12.59
N ILE A 133 8.80 -0.81 12.17
CA ILE A 133 7.83 -1.65 12.88
C ILE A 133 8.55 -2.90 13.36
N THR A 134 8.68 -3.03 14.68
CA THR A 134 9.44 -4.10 15.32
C THR A 134 8.50 -5.06 16.06
N SER A 135 8.62 -6.33 15.77
CA SER A 135 7.90 -7.40 16.46
C SER A 135 8.27 -7.48 17.94
N LYS A 136 7.27 -7.65 18.79
CA LYS A 136 7.44 -7.97 20.21
C LYS A 136 7.69 -9.45 20.45
N THR A 137 7.40 -10.30 19.47
CA THR A 137 7.53 -11.75 19.58
C THR A 137 8.96 -12.22 19.34
N ASN A 138 9.60 -11.74 18.26
CA ASN A 138 10.92 -12.22 17.84
C ASN A 138 11.96 -11.13 17.64
N GLY A 139 11.61 -9.84 17.77
CA GLY A 139 12.50 -8.71 17.58
C GLY A 139 12.80 -8.34 16.12
N ASN A 140 12.29 -9.10 15.16
CA ASN A 140 12.44 -8.77 13.75
C ASN A 140 11.70 -7.48 13.41
N SER A 141 12.17 -6.75 12.41
CA SER A 141 11.55 -5.48 12.03
C SER A 141 11.51 -5.29 10.52
N ILE A 142 10.54 -4.50 10.08
CA ILE A 142 10.48 -3.92 8.74
C ILE A 142 10.58 -2.41 8.85
N PHE A 143 11.14 -1.78 7.82
CA PHE A 143 11.12 -0.34 7.64
C PHE A 143 10.22 0.01 6.46
N ILE A 144 9.33 0.99 6.63
CA ILE A 144 8.46 1.52 5.58
C ILE A 144 8.84 2.99 5.40
N PRO A 145 9.44 3.38 4.26
CA PRO A 145 9.86 4.75 4.02
C PRO A 145 8.67 5.69 3.87
N ALA A 146 8.83 6.94 4.29
CA ALA A 146 7.85 8.02 4.10
C ALA A 146 7.88 8.47 2.63
N ALA A 147 7.23 7.69 1.77
CA ALA A 147 7.30 7.84 0.32
C ALA A 147 6.35 8.93 -0.22
N GLY A 148 5.49 9.53 0.63
CA GLY A 148 4.45 10.43 0.16
C GLY A 148 3.45 9.76 -0.78
N PHE A 149 2.88 10.53 -1.71
CA PHE A 149 1.91 10.04 -2.68
C PHE A 149 2.02 10.76 -4.03
N CYS A 150 1.57 10.11 -5.10
CA CYS A 150 1.50 10.71 -6.43
C CYS A 150 0.11 11.28 -6.69
N TYR A 151 0.06 12.55 -7.13
CA TYR A 151 -1.15 13.21 -7.60
C TYR A 151 -0.81 14.31 -8.60
N GLY A 152 -1.57 14.44 -9.70
CA GLY A 152 -1.35 15.48 -10.70
C GLY A 152 0.03 15.48 -11.34
N GLY A 153 0.72 14.32 -11.40
CA GLY A 153 2.08 14.18 -11.94
C GLY A 153 3.19 14.59 -10.99
N LEU A 154 2.86 14.84 -9.71
CA LEU A 154 3.82 15.19 -8.66
C LEU A 154 3.83 14.14 -7.57
N VAL A 155 5.00 13.91 -6.96
CA VAL A 155 5.10 13.20 -5.68
C VAL A 155 5.08 14.25 -4.57
N LEU A 156 4.10 14.16 -3.69
CA LEU A 156 3.85 15.08 -2.59
C LEU A 156 4.18 14.39 -1.25
N ASP A 157 4.55 15.18 -0.24
CA ASP A 157 4.79 14.77 1.14
C ASP A 157 5.86 13.68 1.32
N ALA A 158 6.70 13.43 0.31
CA ALA A 158 7.83 12.50 0.44
C ALA A 158 8.84 13.00 1.49
N GLY A 159 9.25 12.09 2.37
CA GLY A 159 10.12 12.38 3.52
C GLY A 159 9.38 12.78 4.79
N SER A 160 8.10 13.14 4.73
CA SER A 160 7.27 13.49 5.89
C SER A 160 6.15 12.49 6.16
N ASP A 161 5.52 11.96 5.12
CA ASP A 161 4.35 11.10 5.22
C ASP A 161 4.52 9.81 4.41
N GLY A 162 3.89 8.73 4.87
CA GLY A 162 3.81 7.49 4.14
C GLY A 162 2.38 7.02 3.93
N TYR A 163 2.10 6.56 2.70
CA TYR A 163 0.80 6.03 2.29
C TYR A 163 1.00 4.70 1.58
N VAL A 164 0.40 3.63 2.12
CA VAL A 164 0.56 2.28 1.58
C VAL A 164 -0.81 1.64 1.36
N TRP A 165 -1.15 1.31 0.13
CA TRP A 165 -2.43 0.70 -0.21
C TRP A 165 -2.64 -0.66 0.45
N SER A 166 -3.87 -0.91 0.92
CA SER A 166 -4.39 -2.26 1.12
C SER A 166 -5.23 -2.70 -0.09
N SER A 167 -5.50 -4.00 -0.18
CA SER A 167 -6.41 -4.55 -1.19
C SER A 167 -7.89 -4.34 -0.88
N SER A 168 -8.24 -3.69 0.25
CA SER A 168 -9.62 -3.56 0.73
C SER A 168 -10.26 -2.25 0.30
N LEU A 169 -11.50 -2.33 -0.22
CA LEU A 169 -12.33 -1.16 -0.54
C LEU A 169 -12.65 -0.36 0.72
N GLY A 170 -12.71 0.95 0.63
CA GLY A 170 -13.03 1.83 1.74
C GLY A 170 -14.50 1.76 2.16
N VAL A 171 -14.77 1.94 3.45
CA VAL A 171 -16.13 1.98 3.99
C VAL A 171 -16.78 3.37 3.90
N ALA A 172 -16.00 4.42 3.66
CA ALA A 172 -16.50 5.78 3.50
C ALA A 172 -17.24 5.99 2.15
N GLY A 173 -17.03 5.08 1.20
CA GLY A 173 -17.68 5.05 -0.11
C GLY A 173 -16.79 4.34 -1.14
N PRO A 174 -17.38 3.87 -2.24
CA PRO A 174 -16.65 3.07 -3.23
C PRO A 174 -15.60 3.86 -4.03
N SER A 175 -15.57 5.17 -3.93
CA SER A 175 -14.49 6.01 -4.49
C SER A 175 -13.22 6.00 -3.63
N THR A 176 -13.24 5.37 -2.45
CA THR A 176 -12.09 5.28 -1.52
C THR A 176 -11.64 3.84 -1.32
N ALA A 177 -10.41 3.65 -0.85
CA ALA A 177 -9.89 2.36 -0.42
C ALA A 177 -9.15 2.51 0.91
N TRP A 178 -8.99 1.40 1.66
CA TRP A 178 -8.18 1.41 2.87
C TRP A 178 -6.69 1.49 2.57
N TYR A 179 -5.98 2.29 3.33
CA TYR A 179 -4.51 2.40 3.28
C TYR A 179 -3.93 2.60 4.68
N LEU A 180 -2.68 2.20 4.84
CA LEU A 180 -1.85 2.57 5.98
C LEU A 180 -1.34 3.99 5.76
N CYS A 181 -1.60 4.88 6.72
CA CYS A 181 -1.12 6.25 6.72
C CYS A 181 -0.23 6.48 7.94
N PHE A 182 0.87 7.19 7.77
CA PHE A 182 1.75 7.55 8.88
C PHE A 182 2.58 8.79 8.59
N ASP A 183 2.93 9.49 9.67
CA ASP A 183 3.91 10.57 9.75
C ASP A 183 4.79 10.39 11.00
N SER A 184 5.48 11.44 11.46
CA SER A 184 6.31 11.40 12.68
C SER A 184 5.48 11.18 13.96
N SER A 185 4.19 11.52 13.98
CA SER A 185 3.32 11.49 15.16
C SER A 185 2.37 10.29 15.20
N ILE A 186 1.83 9.88 14.06
CA ILE A 186 0.78 8.85 13.97
C ILE A 186 1.14 7.71 13.01
N ILE A 187 0.49 6.57 13.22
CA ILE A 187 0.37 5.48 12.25
C ILE A 187 -1.00 4.82 12.44
N LEU A 188 -1.82 4.77 11.39
CA LEU A 188 -3.18 4.24 11.45
C LEU A 188 -3.67 3.74 10.08
N MET A 189 -4.76 2.95 10.10
CA MET A 189 -5.54 2.64 8.90
C MET A 189 -6.53 3.75 8.63
N TYR A 190 -6.59 4.20 7.38
CA TYR A 190 -7.44 5.31 6.95
C TYR A 190 -8.12 5.03 5.61
N CYS A 191 -9.30 5.62 5.35
CA CYS A 191 -10.01 5.45 4.09
C CYS A 191 -10.88 6.65 3.68
N SER A 192 -10.98 7.72 4.49
CA SER A 192 -11.96 8.78 4.24
C SER A 192 -11.53 9.85 3.25
N SER A 193 -10.23 10.03 3.00
CA SER A 193 -9.72 11.02 2.03
C SER A 193 -8.87 10.42 0.91
N GLY A 194 -8.56 9.13 0.97
CA GLY A 194 -7.77 8.43 -0.04
C GLY A 194 -8.60 8.06 -1.26
N GLY A 195 -8.80 8.99 -2.17
CA GLY A 195 -9.40 8.67 -3.46
C GLY A 195 -8.58 7.59 -4.17
N ARG A 196 -9.26 6.59 -4.73
CA ARG A 196 -8.62 5.46 -5.45
C ARG A 196 -7.73 5.89 -6.62
N CYS A 197 -7.89 7.14 -7.07
CA CYS A 197 -7.07 7.74 -8.13
C CYS A 197 -5.68 8.21 -7.66
N TYR A 198 -5.42 8.32 -6.37
CA TYR A 198 -4.08 8.66 -5.89
C TYR A 198 -3.10 7.52 -6.10
N GLY A 199 -1.85 7.85 -6.37
CA GLY A 199 -0.77 6.89 -6.45
C GLY A 199 -0.12 6.70 -5.08
N PHE A 200 -0.35 5.57 -4.40
CA PHE A 200 0.32 5.20 -3.17
C PHE A 200 1.25 4.00 -3.40
N THR A 201 2.19 3.81 -2.49
CA THR A 201 3.07 2.64 -2.54
C THR A 201 2.35 1.35 -2.15
N VAL A 202 2.98 0.22 -2.41
CA VAL A 202 2.48 -1.12 -2.03
C VAL A 202 3.58 -1.89 -1.31
N ARG A 203 3.25 -2.56 -0.22
CA ARG A 203 4.10 -3.52 0.49
C ARG A 203 3.48 -4.91 0.39
N GLY A 204 4.16 -5.86 -0.24
CA GLY A 204 3.65 -7.22 -0.38
C GLY A 204 3.64 -8.01 0.94
N VAL A 205 2.72 -8.98 1.02
CA VAL A 205 2.68 -10.02 2.06
C VAL A 205 2.51 -11.37 1.40
N MET A 206 2.91 -12.44 2.09
CA MET A 206 2.62 -13.83 1.71
C MET A 206 2.34 -14.68 2.96
N ASP A 207 1.58 -15.77 2.77
CA ASP A 207 1.20 -16.73 3.83
C ASP A 207 2.37 -17.64 4.24
#